data_503cb6fdc5b9c29cd40ad0d1bb6b7921
#
_entry.id   503cb6fdc5b9c29cd40ad0d1bb6b7921
#
_cell.length_a   1.000
_cell.length_b   1.000
_cell.length_c   1.000
_cell.angle_alpha   90.00
_cell.angle_beta   90.00
_cell.angle_gamma   90.00
#
_symmetry.space_group_name_H-M   'P 1'
#
loop_
_entity.id
_entity.type
_entity.pdbx_description
1 polymer ?
#
loop_
_entity_poly.entity_id
_entity_poly.type
_entity_poly.pdbx_seq_one_letter_code
_entity_poly.pdbx_strand_id
1 'polypeptide(L)'
;MKEETKQNILNSLVSGKSLTTVLSAKAKEFMFESVQNELVTKYETDGWEVYKRYKTSIRMQRRKPMDMAFEDDVWALFARMGFSFLNKDRNFRLPYSNDEKLTQQIDIFVADEETILIIECKVAGNPKQSNFKETIEAIGGKKEGLITTIQQLFPDTKYKIKFIFATKNYYLSEQDNARLNNYGIIHFDEETLKYYQELTKHLGTSAKYQLLGSIFEGQTIPELDNRIPAIKGKMGGYTYYSFSIEPEKLLKIGYVLHRNKANRKLMPTYQRLIKKSRLKSVQDFVDNGGFFPNSIIINIDTNGKSVRFDSAGNQVEKSISRIGILHLPKKYRSAYIIDGQHRLYGYANSPYKATNCIPVVAFINLQRTQQVKLFMQINENQKAVPKNLRNTLNSDLLWNSENLTEQIKIGRA
;
A
#
# COMPACT_ATOMS: atom_id res chain seq x y z
N MET A 1 -11.29 20.26 20.86
CA MET A 1 -10.23 21.02 20.17
C MET A 1 -10.82 22.30 19.60
N LYS A 2 -10.13 23.44 19.71
CA LYS A 2 -10.53 24.73 19.13
C LYS A 2 -10.46 24.68 17.60
N GLU A 3 -11.39 25.37 16.93
CA GLU A 3 -11.43 25.37 15.46
C GLU A 3 -10.15 25.95 14.81
N GLU A 4 -9.56 26.98 15.43
CA GLU A 4 -8.29 27.54 14.99
C GLU A 4 -7.14 26.52 15.03
N THR A 5 -7.03 25.76 16.12
CA THR A 5 -6.02 24.71 16.27
C THR A 5 -6.23 23.61 15.23
N LYS A 6 -7.49 23.21 15.03
CA LYS A 6 -7.87 22.23 14.01
C LYS A 6 -7.45 22.68 12.61
N GLN A 7 -7.80 23.90 12.22
CA GLN A 7 -7.46 24.45 10.92
C GLN A 7 -5.94 24.55 10.70
N ASN A 8 -5.19 24.96 11.73
CA ASN A 8 -3.73 25.04 11.67
C ASN A 8 -3.09 23.66 11.45
N ILE A 9 -3.58 22.63 12.12
CA ILE A 9 -3.11 21.25 11.91
C ILE A 9 -3.44 20.78 10.49
N LEU A 10 -4.66 20.99 10.02
CA LEU A 10 -5.07 20.58 8.67
C LEU A 10 -4.26 21.31 7.58
N ASN A 11 -3.97 22.60 7.76
CA ASN A 11 -3.12 23.38 6.85
C ASN A 11 -1.65 22.93 6.84
N SER A 12 -1.22 22.18 7.86
CA SER A 12 0.11 21.60 7.95
C SER A 12 0.21 20.22 7.27
N LEU A 13 -0.87 19.75 6.64
CA LEU A 13 -0.90 18.55 5.82
C LEU A 13 -0.82 18.90 4.33
N VAL A 14 -0.22 18.03 3.55
CA VAL A 14 -0.14 18.13 2.09
C VAL A 14 -0.84 16.96 1.42
N SER A 15 -1.48 17.25 0.28
CA SER A 15 -2.16 16.26 -0.57
C SER A 15 -2.08 16.64 -2.05
N GLY A 16 -2.44 15.74 -2.96
CA GLY A 16 -2.51 15.99 -4.39
C GLY A 16 -1.23 16.60 -4.98
N LYS A 17 -1.35 17.74 -5.67
CA LYS A 17 -0.20 18.42 -6.31
C LYS A 17 0.83 18.92 -5.29
N SER A 18 0.40 19.43 -4.14
CA SER A 18 1.32 19.89 -3.09
C SER A 18 2.16 18.76 -2.53
N LEU A 19 1.58 17.56 -2.34
CA LEU A 19 2.30 16.37 -1.92
C LEU A 19 3.39 15.97 -2.92
N THR A 20 3.10 16.04 -4.22
CA THR A 20 4.09 15.74 -5.28
C THR A 20 5.27 16.72 -5.24
N THR A 21 4.99 18.00 -5.00
CA THR A 21 6.04 19.04 -4.86
C THR A 21 6.93 18.77 -3.66
N VAL A 22 6.33 18.48 -2.49
CA VAL A 22 7.08 18.15 -1.27
C VAL A 22 7.87 16.84 -1.45
N LEU A 23 7.29 15.81 -2.08
CA LEU A 23 7.98 14.56 -2.40
C LEU A 23 9.24 14.82 -3.24
N SER A 24 9.13 15.68 -4.27
CA SER A 24 10.25 16.03 -5.14
C SER A 24 11.37 16.77 -4.39
N ALA A 25 11.03 17.57 -3.38
CA ALA A 25 12.01 18.24 -2.53
C ALA A 25 12.66 17.27 -1.52
N LYS A 26 11.82 16.44 -0.86
CA LYS A 26 12.28 15.46 0.12
C LYS A 26 13.13 14.34 -0.48
N ALA A 27 12.91 13.98 -1.74
CA ALA A 27 13.69 12.96 -2.45
C ALA A 27 15.11 13.44 -2.84
N LYS A 28 15.46 14.71 -2.68
CA LYS A 28 16.80 15.22 -2.98
C LYS A 28 17.76 14.92 -1.83
N GLU A 29 19.00 14.60 -2.16
CA GLU A 29 20.09 14.40 -1.18
C GLU A 29 20.51 15.71 -0.49
N PHE A 30 20.36 16.84 -1.20
CA PHE A 30 20.77 18.15 -0.74
C PHE A 30 19.57 19.04 -0.42
N MET A 31 19.72 19.87 0.60
CA MET A 31 18.90 21.05 0.83
C MET A 31 19.39 22.16 -0.07
N PHE A 32 18.46 23.03 -0.48
CA PHE A 32 18.80 24.21 -1.30
C PHE A 32 18.17 25.45 -0.71
N GLU A 33 18.93 26.54 -0.67
CA GLU A 33 18.44 27.82 -0.25
C GLU A 33 18.98 28.91 -1.18
N SER A 34 18.19 29.96 -1.44
CA SER A 34 18.58 31.08 -2.28
C SER A 34 18.85 32.28 -1.36
N VAL A 35 20.07 32.74 -1.38
CA VAL A 35 20.56 33.82 -0.50
C VAL A 35 21.09 35.02 -1.30
N GLN A 36 21.13 36.17 -0.68
CA GLN A 36 21.79 37.34 -1.25
C GLN A 36 23.30 37.19 -1.12
N ASN A 37 24.06 37.91 -1.97
CA ASN A 37 25.52 37.81 -2.04
C ASN A 37 26.20 38.07 -0.66
N GLU A 38 25.66 38.97 0.13
CA GLU A 38 26.19 39.36 1.43
C GLU A 38 26.13 38.24 2.48
N LEU A 39 25.21 37.29 2.30
CA LEU A 39 25.02 36.20 3.25
C LEU A 39 25.82 34.92 2.91
N VAL A 40 26.48 34.87 1.75
CA VAL A 40 27.19 33.69 1.27
C VAL A 40 28.22 33.18 2.26
N THR A 41 29.10 34.06 2.75
CA THR A 41 30.16 33.69 3.70
C THR A 41 29.62 33.13 5.00
N LYS A 42 28.46 33.65 5.47
CA LYS A 42 27.80 33.10 6.66
C LYS A 42 27.31 31.69 6.39
N TYR A 43 26.68 31.44 5.24
CA TYR A 43 26.18 30.10 4.86
C TYR A 43 27.34 29.12 4.63
N GLU A 44 28.46 29.56 4.04
CA GLU A 44 29.66 28.72 3.88
C GLU A 44 30.25 28.30 5.24
N THR A 45 30.26 29.21 6.23
CA THR A 45 30.68 28.88 7.59
C THR A 45 29.76 27.85 8.26
N ASP A 46 28.45 27.85 7.92
CA ASP A 46 27.45 26.87 8.36
C ASP A 46 27.45 25.56 7.55
N GLY A 47 28.47 25.36 6.67
CA GLY A 47 28.66 24.16 5.90
C GLY A 47 27.77 24.05 4.65
N TRP A 48 27.33 25.21 4.13
CA TRP A 48 26.69 25.27 2.82
C TRP A 48 27.73 25.55 1.73
N GLU A 49 27.46 25.06 0.53
CA GLU A 49 28.29 25.26 -0.66
C GLU A 49 27.50 25.99 -1.74
N VAL A 50 28.21 26.80 -2.55
CA VAL A 50 27.59 27.46 -3.69
C VAL A 50 27.23 26.43 -4.76
N TYR A 51 25.94 26.25 -5.01
CA TYR A 51 25.46 25.39 -6.08
C TYR A 51 25.38 26.12 -7.42
N LYS A 52 24.80 27.34 -7.44
CA LYS A 52 24.65 28.14 -8.66
C LYS A 52 24.50 29.63 -8.34
N ARG A 53 25.16 30.45 -9.13
CA ARG A 53 25.03 31.93 -9.04
C ARG A 53 24.03 32.40 -10.09
N TYR A 54 23.08 33.23 -9.66
CA TYR A 54 22.11 33.91 -10.52
C TYR A 54 22.41 35.43 -10.48
N LYS A 55 21.74 36.22 -11.32
CA LYS A 55 21.96 37.68 -11.37
C LYS A 55 21.69 38.39 -10.05
N THR A 56 20.68 37.98 -9.30
CA THR A 56 20.19 38.65 -8.08
C THR A 56 20.29 37.79 -6.82
N SER A 57 20.71 36.53 -6.91
CA SER A 57 20.80 35.60 -5.78
C SER A 57 21.80 34.49 -6.05
N ILE A 58 22.25 33.87 -4.98
CA ILE A 58 23.10 32.69 -5.03
C ILE A 58 22.31 31.53 -4.45
N ARG A 59 22.23 30.43 -5.20
CA ARG A 59 21.65 29.17 -4.71
C ARG A 59 22.73 28.39 -4.01
N MET A 60 22.54 28.18 -2.71
CA MET A 60 23.39 27.38 -1.86
C MET A 60 22.83 25.97 -1.78
N GLN A 61 23.70 24.98 -1.56
CA GLN A 61 23.34 23.61 -1.25
C GLN A 61 24.05 23.13 0.01
N ARG A 62 23.42 22.22 0.73
CA ARG A 62 24.01 21.51 1.86
C ARG A 62 23.48 20.10 1.88
N ARG A 63 24.35 19.11 2.11
CA ARG A 63 23.91 17.74 2.32
C ARG A 63 23.02 17.67 3.54
N LYS A 64 21.90 16.95 3.42
CA LYS A 64 20.96 16.79 4.55
C LYS A 64 21.66 16.11 5.71
N PRO A 65 21.43 16.58 6.96
CA PRO A 65 21.76 15.80 8.15
C PRO A 65 21.13 14.40 8.07
N MET A 66 21.79 13.44 8.70
CA MET A 66 21.41 12.02 8.58
C MET A 66 20.01 11.73 9.09
N ASP A 67 19.61 12.38 10.18
CA ASP A 67 18.25 12.28 10.74
C ASP A 67 17.20 12.80 9.73
N MET A 68 17.43 13.98 9.16
CA MET A 68 16.56 14.56 8.15
C MET A 68 16.48 13.68 6.89
N ALA A 69 17.63 13.17 6.41
CA ALA A 69 17.66 12.29 5.25
C ALA A 69 16.85 10.99 5.49
N PHE A 70 16.97 10.42 6.67
CA PHE A 70 16.24 9.20 7.03
C PHE A 70 14.74 9.45 7.17
N GLU A 71 14.32 10.49 7.85
CA GLU A 71 12.90 10.89 7.93
C GLU A 71 12.31 11.15 6.53
N ASP A 72 13.03 11.88 5.67
CA ASP A 72 12.61 12.15 4.31
C ASP A 72 12.50 10.88 3.45
N ASP A 73 13.40 9.91 3.63
CA ASP A 73 13.34 8.61 2.96
C ASP A 73 12.09 7.81 3.39
N VAL A 74 11.79 7.78 4.69
CA VAL A 74 10.59 7.11 5.22
C VAL A 74 9.32 7.85 4.77
N TRP A 75 9.29 9.18 4.86
CA TRP A 75 8.19 10.00 4.38
C TRP A 75 7.92 9.75 2.88
N ALA A 76 8.98 9.78 2.06
CA ALA A 76 8.89 9.53 0.62
C ALA A 76 8.41 8.12 0.28
N LEU A 77 8.72 7.13 1.11
CA LEU A 77 8.22 5.77 0.96
C LEU A 77 6.68 5.75 1.03
N PHE A 78 6.09 6.34 2.07
CA PHE A 78 4.63 6.38 2.25
C PHE A 78 3.94 7.22 1.17
N ALA A 79 4.52 8.35 0.79
CA ALA A 79 4.00 9.16 -0.31
C ALA A 79 3.97 8.37 -1.64
N ARG A 80 5.03 7.61 -1.95
CA ARG A 80 5.09 6.76 -3.14
C ARG A 80 4.15 5.55 -3.08
N MET A 81 3.79 5.10 -1.89
CA MET A 81 2.75 4.08 -1.68
C MET A 81 1.34 4.61 -1.94
N GLY A 82 1.16 5.92 -2.16
CA GLY A 82 -0.13 6.48 -2.51
C GLY A 82 -1.02 6.79 -1.30
N PHE A 83 -0.45 7.08 -0.15
CA PHE A 83 -1.18 7.72 0.93
C PHE A 83 -1.55 9.14 0.54
N SER A 84 -2.76 9.57 0.91
CA SER A 84 -3.37 10.80 0.39
C SER A 84 -2.92 12.06 1.09
N PHE A 85 -2.60 11.97 2.39
CA PHE A 85 -2.23 13.10 3.23
C PHE A 85 -0.98 12.78 4.04
N LEU A 86 0.01 13.67 4.02
CA LEU A 86 1.19 13.60 4.85
C LEU A 86 1.49 14.98 5.46
N ASN A 87 2.27 15.01 6.57
CA ASN A 87 2.74 16.28 7.13
C ASN A 87 3.66 17.00 6.14
N LYS A 88 3.51 18.33 6.07
CA LYS A 88 4.26 19.17 5.14
C LYS A 88 5.76 19.22 5.50
N ASP A 89 6.05 19.41 6.76
CA ASP A 89 7.41 19.60 7.27
C ASP A 89 7.63 18.90 8.62
N ARG A 90 8.84 19.03 9.16
CA ARG A 90 9.28 18.43 10.43
C ARG A 90 8.70 19.10 11.68
N ASN A 91 8.07 20.25 11.54
CA ASN A 91 7.50 21.00 12.67
C ASN A 91 6.05 20.58 12.98
N PHE A 92 5.56 19.52 12.34
CA PHE A 92 4.22 19.01 12.55
C PHE A 92 4.03 18.54 13.99
N ARG A 93 3.02 19.10 14.65
CA ARG A 93 2.73 18.82 16.06
C ARG A 93 1.26 18.53 16.26
N LEU A 94 0.97 17.59 17.14
CA LEU A 94 -0.38 17.24 17.57
C LEU A 94 -0.52 17.44 19.09
N PRO A 95 -1.60 18.02 19.59
CA PRO A 95 -1.96 17.96 21.01
C PRO A 95 -2.12 16.53 21.46
N TYR A 96 -1.73 16.23 22.71
CA TYR A 96 -1.93 14.90 23.30
C TYR A 96 -2.71 14.95 24.61
N SER A 97 -3.28 16.11 24.94
CA SER A 97 -4.10 16.30 26.13
C SER A 97 -5.20 17.34 25.89
N ASN A 98 -6.06 17.54 26.87
CA ASN A 98 -7.10 18.58 26.83
C ASN A 98 -6.50 20.01 26.79
N ASP A 99 -5.30 20.20 27.30
CA ASP A 99 -4.54 21.44 27.09
C ASP A 99 -3.84 21.38 25.72
N GLU A 100 -4.41 22.10 24.76
CA GLU A 100 -3.89 22.12 23.37
C GLU A 100 -2.46 22.70 23.24
N LYS A 101 -1.92 23.33 24.30
CA LYS A 101 -0.53 23.78 24.34
C LYS A 101 0.45 22.61 24.55
N LEU A 102 -0.02 21.52 25.13
CA LEU A 102 0.77 20.30 25.33
C LEU A 102 0.77 19.48 24.06
N THR A 103 1.78 19.69 23.22
CA THR A 103 1.89 19.07 21.91
C THR A 103 3.06 18.10 21.82
N GLN A 104 2.90 17.06 20.99
CA GLN A 104 3.97 16.16 20.57
C GLN A 104 4.36 16.48 19.13
N GLN A 105 5.64 16.63 18.89
CA GLN A 105 6.17 16.64 17.52
C GLN A 105 6.06 15.25 16.93
N ILE A 106 5.62 15.16 15.71
CA ILE A 106 5.47 13.91 14.95
C ILE A 106 6.41 13.99 13.76
N ASP A 107 7.37 13.07 13.67
CA ASP A 107 8.33 13.04 12.57
C ASP A 107 7.59 12.83 11.25
N ILE A 108 6.70 11.83 11.19
CA ILE A 108 5.91 11.58 9.99
C ILE A 108 4.47 11.23 10.38
N PHE A 109 3.53 11.99 9.82
CA PHE A 109 2.10 11.72 9.85
C PHE A 109 1.64 11.30 8.47
N VAL A 110 0.95 10.18 8.40
CA VAL A 110 0.48 9.60 7.14
C VAL A 110 -1.00 9.24 7.27
N ALA A 111 -1.83 9.66 6.32
CA ALA A 111 -3.24 9.31 6.32
C ALA A 111 -3.74 8.96 4.91
N ASP A 112 -4.75 8.10 4.86
CA ASP A 112 -5.58 7.85 3.70
C ASP A 112 -7.08 7.84 4.09
N GLU A 113 -7.93 7.16 3.33
CA GLU A 113 -9.37 7.13 3.56
C GLU A 113 -9.78 6.45 4.89
N GLU A 114 -9.02 5.47 5.37
CA GLU A 114 -9.40 4.59 6.48
C GLU A 114 -8.32 4.45 7.54
N THR A 115 -7.08 4.89 7.27
CA THR A 115 -5.95 4.61 8.13
C THR A 115 -5.08 5.84 8.39
N ILE A 116 -4.58 5.95 9.62
CA ILE A 116 -3.57 6.92 10.01
C ILE A 116 -2.39 6.19 10.63
N LEU A 117 -1.18 6.56 10.18
CA LEU A 117 0.07 6.08 10.73
C LEU A 117 0.84 7.25 11.33
N ILE A 118 1.30 7.08 12.56
CA ILE A 118 2.16 8.03 13.27
C ILE A 118 3.52 7.37 13.42
N ILE A 119 4.57 8.00 12.89
CA ILE A 119 5.86 7.38 12.77
C ILE A 119 6.91 8.25 13.47
N GLU A 120 7.67 7.62 14.34
CA GLU A 120 8.88 8.15 14.98
C GLU A 120 10.09 7.52 14.31
N CYS A 121 11.10 8.34 13.97
CA CYS A 121 12.30 7.93 13.25
C CYS A 121 13.55 8.06 14.12
N LYS A 122 14.40 7.04 14.12
CA LYS A 122 15.72 7.08 14.79
C LYS A 122 16.79 6.49 13.90
N VAL A 123 17.90 7.22 13.73
CA VAL A 123 19.02 6.79 12.90
C VAL A 123 20.36 7.00 13.62
N ALA A 124 21.29 6.09 13.40
CA ALA A 124 22.67 6.21 13.83
C ALA A 124 23.63 6.20 12.63
N GLY A 125 24.82 6.80 12.79
CA GLY A 125 25.87 6.80 11.76
C GLY A 125 26.40 5.40 11.46
N ASN A 126 26.57 4.60 12.51
CA ASN A 126 27.03 3.23 12.42
C ASN A 126 26.07 2.31 13.19
N PRO A 127 25.99 1.02 12.80
CA PRO A 127 25.20 0.03 13.53
C PRO A 127 25.60 -0.03 15.00
N LYS A 128 24.62 0.16 15.89
CA LYS A 128 24.82 0.08 17.35
C LYS A 128 23.55 -0.37 18.06
N GLN A 129 23.73 -0.86 19.27
CA GLN A 129 22.63 -1.05 20.21
C GLN A 129 22.42 0.25 21.00
N SER A 130 21.17 0.59 21.31
CA SER A 130 20.81 1.70 22.16
C SER A 130 19.60 1.34 23.03
N ASN A 131 19.46 2.00 24.16
CA ASN A 131 18.27 1.87 25.01
C ASN A 131 17.23 2.90 24.60
N PHE A 132 16.07 2.44 24.17
CA PHE A 132 14.96 3.27 23.76
C PHE A 132 13.81 3.32 24.75
N LYS A 133 14.04 2.90 26.01
CA LYS A 133 13.01 2.87 27.06
C LYS A 133 12.25 4.20 27.14
N GLU A 134 12.94 5.29 27.36
CA GLU A 134 12.31 6.62 27.53
C GLU A 134 11.53 7.05 26.29
N THR A 135 12.09 6.83 25.08
CA THR A 135 11.43 7.19 23.83
C THR A 135 10.13 6.38 23.64
N ILE A 136 10.20 5.06 23.85
CA ILE A 136 9.05 4.16 23.66
C ILE A 136 7.96 4.45 24.72
N GLU A 137 8.34 4.65 25.97
CA GLU A 137 7.41 4.99 27.06
C GLU A 137 6.77 6.37 26.83
N ALA A 138 7.52 7.35 26.32
CA ALA A 138 7.00 8.67 25.98
C ALA A 138 5.96 8.63 24.86
N ILE A 139 6.21 7.83 23.81
CA ILE A 139 5.23 7.61 22.73
C ILE A 139 4.00 6.88 23.30
N GLY A 140 4.23 5.80 24.06
CA GLY A 140 3.17 4.99 24.66
C GLY A 140 2.25 5.79 25.57
N GLY A 141 2.83 6.63 26.43
CA GLY A 141 2.08 7.47 27.38
C GLY A 141 1.23 8.57 26.74
N LYS A 142 1.61 9.04 25.52
CA LYS A 142 0.86 10.07 24.78
C LYS A 142 -0.12 9.50 23.77
N LYS A 143 -0.08 8.20 23.52
CA LYS A 143 -0.80 7.52 22.45
C LYS A 143 -2.31 7.77 22.50
N GLU A 144 -2.95 7.59 23.64
CA GLU A 144 -4.41 7.77 23.79
C GLU A 144 -4.83 9.22 23.54
N GLY A 145 -4.03 10.18 24.03
CA GLY A 145 -4.27 11.61 23.77
C GLY A 145 -4.15 11.95 22.28
N LEU A 146 -3.15 11.42 21.59
CA LEU A 146 -2.98 11.60 20.14
C LEU A 146 -4.14 10.98 19.36
N ILE A 147 -4.61 9.79 19.75
CA ILE A 147 -5.79 9.14 19.15
C ILE A 147 -7.03 10.02 19.32
N THR A 148 -7.27 10.56 20.53
CA THR A 148 -8.38 11.47 20.81
C THR A 148 -8.31 12.73 19.93
N THR A 149 -7.13 13.32 19.80
CA THR A 149 -6.91 14.48 18.91
C THR A 149 -7.26 14.15 17.46
N ILE A 150 -6.82 13.00 16.95
CA ILE A 150 -7.14 12.57 15.59
C ILE A 150 -8.63 12.38 15.38
N GLN A 151 -9.33 11.80 16.36
CA GLN A 151 -10.79 11.66 16.31
C GLN A 151 -11.51 13.01 16.29
N GLN A 152 -10.98 14.01 16.97
CA GLN A 152 -11.51 15.38 16.93
C GLN A 152 -11.19 16.11 15.62
N LEU A 153 -10.04 15.82 15.00
CA LEU A 153 -9.67 16.36 13.68
C LEU A 153 -10.60 15.83 12.58
N PHE A 154 -10.97 14.55 12.67
CA PHE A 154 -11.73 13.82 11.65
C PHE A 154 -12.93 13.10 12.28
N PRO A 155 -13.95 13.82 12.74
CA PRO A 155 -15.05 13.24 13.54
C PRO A 155 -15.92 12.27 12.73
N ASP A 156 -16.00 12.46 11.42
CA ASP A 156 -16.87 11.67 10.53
C ASP A 156 -16.22 10.35 10.07
N THR A 157 -14.93 10.13 10.40
CA THR A 157 -14.18 8.96 9.93
C THR A 157 -13.63 8.15 11.10
N LYS A 158 -13.95 6.86 11.15
CA LYS A 158 -13.39 5.93 12.14
C LYS A 158 -12.04 5.39 11.66
N TYR A 159 -11.01 6.19 11.78
CA TYR A 159 -9.67 5.78 11.38
C TYR A 159 -9.10 4.60 12.15
N LYS A 160 -8.43 3.70 11.45
CA LYS A 160 -7.51 2.73 12.01
C LYS A 160 -6.16 3.41 12.24
N ILE A 161 -5.75 3.54 13.48
CA ILE A 161 -4.53 4.26 13.85
C ILE A 161 -3.46 3.27 14.28
N LYS A 162 -2.24 3.44 13.75
CA LYS A 162 -1.06 2.68 14.16
C LYS A 162 0.13 3.61 14.39
N PHE A 163 0.93 3.22 15.37
CA PHE A 163 2.20 3.86 15.69
C PHE A 163 3.33 2.97 15.18
N ILE A 164 4.30 3.59 14.53
CA ILE A 164 5.47 2.92 13.94
C ILE A 164 6.73 3.55 14.51
N PHE A 165 7.65 2.72 14.94
CA PHE A 165 8.99 3.11 15.35
C PHE A 165 9.96 2.67 14.25
N ALA A 166 10.43 3.61 13.42
CA ALA A 166 11.31 3.36 12.29
C ALA A 166 12.77 3.57 12.71
N THR A 167 13.62 2.58 12.47
CA THR A 167 15.04 2.67 12.85
C THR A 167 15.97 2.31 11.70
N LYS A 168 17.15 2.98 11.67
CA LYS A 168 18.25 2.65 10.78
C LYS A 168 19.55 2.64 11.56
N ASN A 169 20.35 1.61 11.35
CA ASN A 169 21.61 1.35 12.10
C ASN A 169 21.40 1.19 13.62
N TYR A 170 20.23 0.72 14.06
CA TYR A 170 19.97 0.37 15.45
C TYR A 170 19.52 -1.08 15.60
N TYR A 171 20.09 -1.76 16.58
CA TYR A 171 19.61 -3.06 17.05
C TYR A 171 18.85 -2.86 18.36
N LEU A 172 17.57 -3.22 18.37
CA LEU A 172 16.75 -3.13 19.57
C LEU A 172 17.01 -4.32 20.50
N SER A 173 17.02 -4.02 21.79
CA SER A 173 17.05 -5.07 22.82
C SER A 173 15.75 -5.87 22.85
N GLU A 174 15.77 -7.06 23.48
CA GLU A 174 14.55 -7.83 23.72
C GLU A 174 13.55 -7.05 24.57
N GLN A 175 14.05 -6.27 25.55
CA GLN A 175 13.21 -5.44 26.41
C GLN A 175 12.53 -4.30 25.62
N ASP A 176 13.26 -3.65 24.68
CA ASP A 176 12.66 -2.61 23.84
C ASP A 176 11.62 -3.18 22.87
N ASN A 177 11.88 -4.35 22.29
CA ASN A 177 10.90 -5.08 21.50
C ASN A 177 9.65 -5.45 22.31
N ALA A 178 9.83 -5.93 23.55
CA ALA A 178 8.71 -6.21 24.46
C ALA A 178 7.91 -4.94 24.79
N ARG A 179 8.57 -3.79 25.05
CA ARG A 179 7.88 -2.50 25.27
C ARG A 179 7.09 -2.04 24.04
N LEU A 180 7.67 -2.11 22.85
CA LEU A 180 6.97 -1.79 21.61
C LEU A 180 5.71 -2.62 21.45
N ASN A 181 5.81 -3.93 21.68
CA ASN A 181 4.68 -4.85 21.59
C ASN A 181 3.60 -4.51 22.64
N ASN A 182 3.98 -4.21 23.88
CA ASN A 182 3.05 -3.85 24.94
C ASN A 182 2.25 -2.57 24.63
N TYR A 183 2.90 -1.58 24.01
CA TYR A 183 2.22 -0.36 23.56
C TYR A 183 1.54 -0.53 22.20
N GLY A 184 1.69 -1.67 21.50
CA GLY A 184 1.15 -1.91 20.17
C GLY A 184 1.80 -1.00 19.12
N ILE A 185 3.07 -0.66 19.31
CA ILE A 185 3.91 0.11 18.37
C ILE A 185 4.64 -0.89 17.48
N ILE A 186 4.61 -0.68 16.17
CA ILE A 186 5.25 -1.58 15.20
C ILE A 186 6.68 -1.12 14.96
N HIS A 187 7.63 -2.03 15.05
CA HIS A 187 9.01 -1.75 14.69
C HIS A 187 9.24 -1.92 13.18
N PHE A 188 9.71 -0.86 12.54
CA PHE A 188 10.21 -0.89 11.16
C PHE A 188 11.73 -0.75 11.21
N ASP A 189 12.42 -1.87 11.19
CA ASP A 189 13.87 -1.90 11.03
C ASP A 189 14.30 -1.60 9.59
N GLU A 190 15.59 -1.50 9.36
CA GLU A 190 16.15 -1.20 8.05
C GLU A 190 15.80 -2.28 6.99
N GLU A 191 15.70 -3.54 7.37
CA GLU A 191 15.31 -4.62 6.46
C GLU A 191 13.84 -4.50 6.04
N THR A 192 12.96 -4.17 6.99
CA THR A 192 11.54 -3.91 6.73
C THR A 192 11.35 -2.69 5.81
N LEU A 193 12.08 -1.60 6.07
CA LEU A 193 12.03 -0.41 5.23
C LEU A 193 12.53 -0.70 3.81
N LYS A 194 13.66 -1.40 3.65
CA LYS A 194 14.18 -1.83 2.34
C LYS A 194 13.18 -2.73 1.61
N TYR A 195 12.53 -3.64 2.32
CA TYR A 195 11.49 -4.49 1.73
C TYR A 195 10.36 -3.67 1.14
N TYR A 196 9.81 -2.73 1.90
CA TYR A 196 8.71 -1.91 1.41
C TYR A 196 9.14 -0.91 0.33
N GLN A 197 10.39 -0.43 0.35
CA GLN A 197 10.95 0.37 -0.74
C GLN A 197 11.01 -0.43 -2.04
N GLU A 198 11.54 -1.67 -2.00
CA GLU A 198 11.57 -2.55 -3.17
C GLU A 198 10.15 -2.92 -3.64
N LEU A 199 9.26 -3.24 -2.71
CA LEU A 199 7.87 -3.53 -3.02
C LEU A 199 7.21 -2.35 -3.73
N THR A 200 7.45 -1.12 -3.25
CA THR A 200 6.89 0.11 -3.85
C THR A 200 7.48 0.39 -5.24
N LYS A 201 8.76 0.09 -5.48
CA LYS A 201 9.33 0.17 -6.83
C LYS A 201 8.61 -0.75 -7.82
N HIS A 202 8.18 -1.92 -7.36
CA HIS A 202 7.52 -2.93 -8.18
C HIS A 202 6.00 -2.74 -8.29
N LEU A 203 5.33 -2.46 -7.19
CA LEU A 203 3.86 -2.38 -7.10
C LEU A 203 3.32 -0.94 -7.22
N GLY A 204 4.19 0.08 -7.07
CA GLY A 204 3.71 1.48 -6.98
C GLY A 204 2.77 1.63 -5.78
N THR A 205 1.66 2.32 -5.99
CA THR A 205 0.65 2.56 -4.94
C THR A 205 -0.08 1.30 -4.48
N SER A 206 -0.04 0.20 -5.24
CA SER A 206 -0.58 -1.10 -4.79
C SER A 206 0.18 -1.66 -3.58
N ALA A 207 1.42 -1.20 -3.33
CA ALA A 207 2.19 -1.59 -2.16
C ALA A 207 1.51 -1.19 -0.84
N LYS A 208 0.69 -0.14 -0.84
CA LYS A 208 -0.13 0.28 0.31
C LYS A 208 -0.99 -0.86 0.84
N TYR A 209 -1.70 -1.58 -0.03
CA TYR A 209 -2.57 -2.67 0.39
C TYR A 209 -1.80 -3.83 1.04
N GLN A 210 -0.57 -4.11 0.56
CA GLN A 210 0.31 -5.10 1.18
C GLN A 210 0.79 -4.64 2.56
N LEU A 211 1.15 -3.37 2.71
CA LEU A 211 1.52 -2.78 3.99
C LEU A 211 0.36 -2.87 4.97
N LEU A 212 -0.82 -2.37 4.60
CA LEU A 212 -2.01 -2.36 5.46
C LEU A 212 -2.43 -3.78 5.84
N GLY A 213 -2.40 -4.72 4.89
CA GLY A 213 -2.63 -6.13 5.15
C GLY A 213 -1.67 -6.73 6.19
N SER A 214 -0.41 -6.26 6.24
CA SER A 214 0.56 -6.72 7.23
C SER A 214 0.36 -6.08 8.60
N ILE A 215 0.20 -4.75 8.67
CA ILE A 215 0.15 -4.02 9.94
C ILE A 215 -1.20 -4.11 10.65
N PHE A 216 -2.28 -4.41 9.90
CA PHE A 216 -3.63 -4.60 10.44
C PHE A 216 -4.15 -6.04 10.32
N GLU A 217 -3.26 -7.01 10.11
CA GLU A 217 -3.63 -8.43 9.93
C GLU A 217 -4.69 -8.88 10.92
N GLY A 218 -5.78 -9.47 10.40
CA GLY A 218 -6.88 -10.00 11.19
C GLY A 218 -7.83 -8.96 11.80
N GLN A 219 -7.52 -7.67 11.72
CA GLN A 219 -8.40 -6.60 12.19
C GLN A 219 -9.53 -6.32 11.21
N THR A 220 -10.65 -5.83 11.71
CA THR A 220 -11.83 -5.48 10.89
C THR A 220 -11.55 -4.25 10.04
N ILE A 221 -11.89 -4.31 8.75
CA ILE A 221 -11.86 -3.17 7.83
C ILE A 221 -13.13 -2.34 8.09
N PRO A 222 -13.01 -1.03 8.37
CA PRO A 222 -14.17 -0.18 8.55
C PRO A 222 -15.08 -0.17 7.31
N GLU A 223 -16.37 -0.11 7.50
CA GLU A 223 -17.41 0.13 6.48
C GLU A 223 -17.39 -0.78 5.24
N LEU A 224 -16.60 -1.86 5.24
CA LEU A 224 -16.56 -2.79 4.11
C LEU A 224 -17.90 -3.53 3.99
N ASP A 225 -18.65 -3.28 2.92
CA ASP A 225 -19.76 -4.16 2.54
C ASP A 225 -19.19 -5.48 2.02
N ASN A 226 -19.54 -6.56 2.72
CA ASN A 226 -18.98 -7.88 2.52
C ASN A 226 -19.99 -8.91 1.98
N ARG A 227 -21.22 -8.49 1.69
CA ARG A 227 -22.27 -9.37 1.18
C ARG A 227 -22.23 -9.36 -0.37
N ILE A 228 -22.03 -10.53 -0.95
CA ILE A 228 -21.84 -10.64 -2.39
C ILE A 228 -22.73 -11.76 -2.95
N PRO A 229 -23.50 -11.52 -4.00
CA PRO A 229 -24.16 -12.58 -4.75
C PRO A 229 -23.12 -13.56 -5.27
N ALA A 230 -23.33 -14.87 -5.01
CA ALA A 230 -22.35 -15.87 -5.37
C ALA A 230 -23.01 -17.20 -5.72
N ILE A 231 -22.29 -18.01 -6.51
CA ILE A 231 -22.62 -19.40 -6.80
C ILE A 231 -21.66 -20.28 -6.02
N LYS A 232 -22.20 -21.14 -5.17
CA LYS A 232 -21.45 -22.18 -4.47
C LYS A 232 -21.41 -23.44 -5.31
N GLY A 233 -20.23 -23.97 -5.58
CA GLY A 233 -20.01 -25.20 -6.35
C GLY A 233 -18.97 -26.12 -5.72
N LYS A 234 -18.73 -27.26 -6.38
CA LYS A 234 -17.68 -28.22 -6.02
C LYS A 234 -16.84 -28.56 -7.26
N MET A 235 -15.54 -28.60 -7.12
CA MET A 235 -14.62 -29.13 -8.13
C MET A 235 -13.39 -29.76 -7.45
N GLY A 236 -12.92 -30.90 -7.94
CA GLY A 236 -11.75 -31.60 -7.40
C GLY A 236 -11.86 -31.94 -5.91
N GLY A 237 -13.07 -32.15 -5.39
CA GLY A 237 -13.31 -32.39 -3.97
C GLY A 237 -13.42 -31.12 -3.10
N TYR A 238 -13.10 -29.96 -3.65
CA TYR A 238 -13.13 -28.68 -2.93
C TYR A 238 -14.43 -27.93 -3.18
N THR A 239 -14.94 -27.27 -2.13
CA THR A 239 -16.00 -26.28 -2.28
C THR A 239 -15.38 -24.95 -2.75
N TYR A 240 -15.99 -24.35 -3.76
CA TYR A 240 -15.60 -23.01 -4.23
C TYR A 240 -16.83 -22.11 -4.34
N TYR A 241 -16.56 -20.81 -4.39
CA TYR A 241 -17.55 -19.78 -4.66
C TYR A 241 -17.12 -18.97 -5.89
N SER A 242 -18.04 -18.76 -6.82
CA SER A 242 -17.84 -17.87 -7.98
C SER A 242 -18.72 -16.64 -7.82
N PHE A 243 -18.13 -15.47 -7.99
CA PHE A 243 -18.81 -14.18 -7.82
C PHE A 243 -18.09 -13.07 -8.59
N SER A 244 -18.76 -11.92 -8.71
CA SER A 244 -18.14 -10.68 -9.21
C SER A 244 -18.05 -9.68 -8.07
N ILE A 245 -16.94 -8.94 -8.02
CA ILE A 245 -16.65 -7.98 -6.95
C ILE A 245 -15.92 -6.77 -7.51
N GLU A 246 -16.14 -5.60 -6.93
CA GLU A 246 -15.39 -4.41 -7.24
C GLU A 246 -13.91 -4.58 -6.84
N PRO A 247 -12.96 -4.26 -7.73
CA PRO A 247 -11.53 -4.38 -7.47
C PRO A 247 -11.10 -3.73 -6.14
N GLU A 248 -11.68 -2.59 -5.80
CA GLU A 248 -11.39 -1.86 -4.57
C GLU A 248 -11.66 -2.69 -3.30
N LYS A 249 -12.79 -3.38 -3.25
CA LYS A 249 -13.13 -4.26 -2.11
C LYS A 249 -12.15 -5.43 -1.99
N LEU A 250 -11.81 -6.04 -3.14
CA LEU A 250 -10.87 -7.15 -3.16
C LEU A 250 -9.43 -6.71 -2.81
N LEU A 251 -9.01 -5.50 -3.22
CA LEU A 251 -7.72 -4.92 -2.84
C LEU A 251 -7.57 -4.76 -1.33
N LYS A 252 -8.64 -4.39 -0.61
CA LYS A 252 -8.63 -4.18 0.85
C LYS A 252 -8.44 -5.48 1.63
N ILE A 253 -9.02 -6.59 1.19
CA ILE A 253 -8.90 -7.90 1.86
C ILE A 253 -7.80 -8.77 1.25
N GLY A 254 -7.36 -8.43 0.03
CA GLY A 254 -6.42 -9.20 -0.77
C GLY A 254 -4.99 -9.11 -0.26
N TYR A 255 -4.25 -10.21 -0.30
CA TYR A 255 -2.85 -10.27 0.06
C TYR A 255 -2.08 -11.24 -0.84
N VAL A 256 -0.86 -10.83 -1.20
CA VAL A 256 0.06 -11.67 -1.97
C VAL A 256 1.26 -12.02 -1.10
N LEU A 257 1.60 -13.28 -1.02
CA LEU A 257 2.75 -13.73 -0.27
C LEU A 257 4.00 -13.65 -1.14
N HIS A 258 4.72 -12.55 -1.01
CA HIS A 258 6.00 -12.37 -1.68
C HIS A 258 7.14 -13.00 -0.87
N ARG A 259 8.09 -13.64 -1.58
CA ARG A 259 9.30 -14.18 -0.96
C ARG A 259 10.27 -13.06 -0.61
N ASN A 260 10.53 -12.85 0.68
CA ASN A 260 11.53 -11.89 1.15
C ASN A 260 12.34 -12.42 2.34
N LYS A 261 13.39 -11.69 2.73
CA LYS A 261 14.27 -12.07 3.85
C LYS A 261 13.56 -11.98 5.20
N ALA A 262 12.70 -10.98 5.40
CA ALA A 262 11.91 -10.79 6.62
C ALA A 262 10.89 -11.93 6.85
N ASN A 263 10.40 -12.56 5.78
CA ASN A 263 9.43 -13.66 5.83
C ASN A 263 10.07 -15.05 5.70
N ARG A 264 11.41 -15.20 5.82
CA ARG A 264 12.08 -16.50 5.68
C ARG A 264 11.61 -17.56 6.67
N LYS A 265 11.15 -17.13 7.85
CA LYS A 265 10.58 -18.03 8.89
C LYS A 265 9.10 -18.36 8.68
N LEU A 266 8.42 -17.57 7.85
CA LEU A 266 7.06 -17.82 7.42
C LEU A 266 7.13 -18.62 6.12
N MET A 267 6.47 -19.75 6.06
CA MET A 267 6.23 -20.72 4.99
C MET A 267 6.66 -20.35 3.56
N PRO A 268 6.94 -21.30 2.66
CA PRO A 268 7.42 -21.04 1.32
C PRO A 268 6.47 -20.10 0.54
N THR A 269 7.02 -18.97 0.16
CA THR A 269 6.32 -17.98 -0.67
C THR A 269 6.61 -18.31 -2.11
N TYR A 270 5.58 -18.35 -2.95
CA TYR A 270 5.67 -18.86 -4.33
C TYR A 270 5.52 -17.77 -5.40
N GLN A 271 5.10 -16.57 -5.02
CA GLN A 271 4.87 -15.53 -6.01
C GLN A 271 6.10 -14.63 -6.20
N ARG A 272 6.42 -14.31 -7.45
CA ARG A 272 7.48 -13.36 -7.80
C ARG A 272 6.99 -11.93 -7.61
N LEU A 273 7.93 -11.03 -7.29
CA LEU A 273 7.65 -9.59 -7.30
C LEU A 273 7.16 -9.16 -8.70
N ILE A 274 6.09 -8.43 -8.72
CA ILE A 274 5.45 -7.92 -9.93
C ILE A 274 6.31 -6.80 -10.53
N LYS A 275 6.42 -6.74 -11.87
CA LYS A 275 7.08 -5.62 -12.54
C LYS A 275 6.12 -4.44 -12.70
N LYS A 276 6.54 -3.24 -12.30
CA LYS A 276 5.76 -2.00 -12.39
C LYS A 276 5.26 -1.70 -13.81
N SER A 277 6.08 -1.96 -14.83
CA SER A 277 5.70 -1.80 -16.23
C SER A 277 4.48 -2.65 -16.61
N ARG A 278 4.39 -3.88 -16.07
CA ARG A 278 3.26 -4.77 -16.34
C ARG A 278 1.98 -4.29 -15.64
N LEU A 279 2.09 -3.73 -14.43
CA LEU A 279 0.93 -3.11 -13.75
C LEU A 279 0.43 -1.91 -14.54
N LYS A 280 1.35 -1.06 -15.01
CA LYS A 280 0.96 0.08 -15.84
C LYS A 280 0.26 -0.36 -17.12
N SER A 281 0.78 -1.38 -17.82
CA SER A 281 0.12 -1.92 -19.02
C SER A 281 -1.30 -2.46 -18.73
N VAL A 282 -1.51 -3.09 -17.58
CA VAL A 282 -2.85 -3.56 -17.15
C VAL A 282 -3.75 -2.37 -16.85
N GLN A 283 -3.25 -1.37 -16.13
CA GLN A 283 -4.00 -0.14 -15.84
C GLN A 283 -4.38 0.58 -17.14
N ASP A 284 -3.41 0.85 -18.01
CA ASP A 284 -3.66 1.52 -19.30
C ASP A 284 -4.69 0.75 -20.14
N PHE A 285 -4.65 -0.59 -20.14
CA PHE A 285 -5.62 -1.42 -20.84
C PHE A 285 -7.05 -1.24 -20.31
N VAL A 286 -7.20 -1.26 -18.98
CA VAL A 286 -8.50 -1.07 -18.31
C VAL A 286 -9.00 0.37 -18.50
N ASP A 287 -8.13 1.37 -18.33
CA ASP A 287 -8.47 2.79 -18.44
C ASP A 287 -8.91 3.17 -19.86
N ASN A 288 -8.47 2.39 -20.87
CA ASN A 288 -8.90 2.50 -22.27
C ASN A 288 -10.11 1.60 -22.63
N GLY A 289 -10.87 1.12 -21.64
CA GLY A 289 -12.08 0.32 -21.86
C GLY A 289 -11.85 -1.17 -22.07
N GLY A 290 -10.63 -1.65 -21.88
CA GLY A 290 -10.31 -3.08 -21.91
C GLY A 290 -10.83 -3.82 -20.68
N PHE A 291 -11.06 -5.11 -20.80
CA PHE A 291 -11.54 -5.96 -19.70
C PHE A 291 -10.88 -7.33 -19.68
N PHE A 292 -10.89 -7.96 -18.51
CA PHE A 292 -10.35 -9.30 -18.31
C PHE A 292 -11.47 -10.29 -17.99
N PRO A 293 -11.83 -11.20 -18.93
CA PRO A 293 -12.89 -12.18 -18.69
C PRO A 293 -12.45 -13.31 -17.73
N ASN A 294 -11.15 -13.47 -17.52
CA ASN A 294 -10.62 -14.55 -16.70
C ASN A 294 -10.74 -14.21 -15.21
N SER A 295 -11.23 -15.18 -14.43
CA SER A 295 -11.38 -15.03 -12.98
C SER A 295 -10.05 -14.83 -12.26
N ILE A 296 -10.05 -14.00 -11.21
CA ILE A 296 -9.01 -14.00 -10.20
C ILE A 296 -9.25 -15.19 -9.27
N ILE A 297 -8.21 -15.94 -8.94
CA ILE A 297 -8.31 -17.10 -8.05
C ILE A 297 -7.75 -16.73 -6.69
N ILE A 298 -8.57 -16.89 -5.66
CA ILE A 298 -8.21 -16.57 -4.28
C ILE A 298 -8.46 -17.73 -3.33
N ASN A 299 -7.77 -17.72 -2.20
CA ASN A 299 -8.12 -18.51 -1.03
C ASN A 299 -8.56 -17.57 0.09
N ILE A 300 -9.79 -17.74 0.58
CA ILE A 300 -10.29 -17.00 1.75
C ILE A 300 -9.88 -17.79 2.99
N ASP A 301 -9.15 -17.12 3.89
CA ASP A 301 -8.76 -17.65 5.18
C ASP A 301 -9.73 -17.16 6.26
N THR A 302 -10.40 -18.10 6.89
CA THR A 302 -11.33 -17.86 8.00
C THR A 302 -10.82 -18.45 9.32
N ASN A 303 -9.54 -18.80 9.38
CA ASN A 303 -8.93 -19.52 10.51
C ASN A 303 -9.67 -20.86 10.80
N GLY A 304 -9.95 -21.61 9.76
CA GLY A 304 -10.60 -22.92 9.84
C GLY A 304 -12.13 -22.90 10.05
N LYS A 305 -12.73 -21.71 10.20
CA LYS A 305 -14.19 -21.59 10.34
C LYS A 305 -14.86 -21.68 8.96
N SER A 306 -16.15 -22.06 8.96
CA SER A 306 -16.96 -21.99 7.75
C SER A 306 -17.25 -20.53 7.37
N VAL A 307 -17.29 -20.25 6.08
CA VAL A 307 -17.80 -18.96 5.56
C VAL A 307 -19.32 -18.98 5.59
N ARG A 308 -19.95 -17.87 5.98
CA ARG A 308 -21.40 -17.76 5.92
C ARG A 308 -21.87 -17.61 4.48
N PHE A 309 -22.81 -18.46 4.10
CA PHE A 309 -23.46 -18.45 2.79
C PHE A 309 -24.96 -18.62 2.99
N ASP A 310 -25.72 -17.58 2.70
CA ASP A 310 -27.18 -17.58 2.80
C ASP A 310 -27.74 -18.02 1.45
N SER A 311 -28.20 -19.27 1.34
CA SER A 311 -28.78 -19.81 0.11
C SER A 311 -30.06 -19.10 -0.28
N ALA A 312 -30.25 -18.79 -1.55
CA ALA A 312 -31.52 -18.26 -2.05
C ALA A 312 -32.66 -19.29 -1.88
N GLY A 313 -33.87 -18.78 -1.66
CA GLY A 313 -35.04 -19.67 -1.50
C GLY A 313 -35.35 -20.54 -2.72
N ASN A 314 -35.23 -19.92 -3.92
CA ASN A 314 -35.42 -20.62 -5.18
C ASN A 314 -34.10 -21.17 -5.70
N GLN A 315 -33.99 -22.47 -5.82
CA GLN A 315 -32.84 -23.22 -6.35
C GLN A 315 -33.24 -24.05 -7.58
N VAL A 316 -32.28 -24.26 -8.46
CA VAL A 316 -32.51 -25.19 -9.60
C VAL A 316 -32.47 -26.62 -9.06
N GLU A 317 -33.57 -27.36 -9.13
CA GLU A 317 -33.75 -28.66 -8.46
C GLU A 317 -32.64 -29.69 -8.74
N LYS A 318 -32.25 -29.83 -9.99
CA LYS A 318 -31.26 -30.85 -10.42
C LYS A 318 -29.82 -30.29 -10.46
N SER A 319 -29.59 -29.03 -10.08
CA SER A 319 -28.23 -28.43 -10.06
C SER A 319 -27.50 -28.80 -8.78
N ILE A 320 -26.24 -29.21 -8.92
CA ILE A 320 -25.31 -29.35 -7.80
C ILE A 320 -24.78 -27.98 -7.26
N SER A 321 -24.93 -26.94 -8.07
CA SER A 321 -24.59 -25.58 -7.68
C SER A 321 -25.72 -24.92 -6.88
N ARG A 322 -25.39 -24.01 -6.00
CA ARG A 322 -26.36 -23.25 -5.20
C ARG A 322 -26.10 -21.77 -5.36
N ILE A 323 -27.16 -20.99 -5.55
CA ILE A 323 -27.13 -19.52 -5.61
C ILE A 323 -27.41 -18.97 -4.22
N GLY A 324 -26.77 -17.89 -3.85
CA GLY A 324 -26.98 -17.24 -2.55
C GLY A 324 -26.11 -16.02 -2.33
N ILE A 325 -26.08 -15.57 -1.09
CA ILE A 325 -25.25 -14.44 -0.63
C ILE A 325 -24.07 -14.98 0.17
N LEU A 326 -22.86 -14.73 -0.35
CA LEU A 326 -21.61 -15.02 0.35
C LEU A 326 -21.24 -13.84 1.24
N HIS A 327 -20.90 -14.11 2.49
CA HIS A 327 -20.36 -13.10 3.41
C HIS A 327 -18.85 -13.24 3.48
N LEU A 328 -18.13 -12.35 2.81
CA LEU A 328 -16.67 -12.30 2.87
C LEU A 328 -16.20 -11.86 4.26
N PRO A 329 -15.03 -12.32 4.73
CA PRO A 329 -14.45 -11.78 5.96
C PRO A 329 -14.15 -10.29 5.82
N LYS A 330 -14.64 -9.46 6.76
CA LYS A 330 -14.32 -8.01 6.85
C LYS A 330 -12.95 -7.79 7.52
N LYS A 331 -11.91 -8.49 7.09
CA LYS A 331 -10.61 -8.45 7.76
C LYS A 331 -9.49 -8.23 6.77
N TYR A 332 -8.53 -7.39 7.18
CA TYR A 332 -7.29 -7.26 6.45
C TYR A 332 -6.60 -8.62 6.30
N ARG A 333 -6.01 -8.86 5.12
CA ARG A 333 -5.26 -10.07 4.79
C ARG A 333 -6.07 -11.37 4.93
N SER A 334 -7.36 -11.32 4.63
CA SER A 334 -8.23 -12.50 4.70
C SER A 334 -8.37 -13.25 3.38
N ALA A 335 -7.92 -12.69 2.25
CA ALA A 335 -7.97 -13.31 0.94
C ALA A 335 -6.57 -13.41 0.32
N TYR A 336 -6.02 -14.61 0.23
CA TYR A 336 -4.73 -14.84 -0.43
C TYR A 336 -4.93 -15.01 -1.94
N ILE A 337 -4.28 -14.16 -2.73
CA ILE A 337 -4.37 -14.20 -4.19
C ILE A 337 -3.48 -15.32 -4.70
N ILE A 338 -4.07 -16.33 -5.34
CA ILE A 338 -3.35 -17.45 -5.94
C ILE A 338 -2.98 -17.12 -7.39
N ASP A 339 -3.93 -16.61 -8.18
CA ASP A 339 -3.69 -16.11 -9.54
C ASP A 339 -4.43 -14.80 -9.79
N GLY A 340 -3.91 -14.02 -10.73
CA GLY A 340 -4.52 -12.75 -11.16
C GLY A 340 -4.02 -11.51 -10.43
N GLN A 341 -2.92 -11.59 -9.67
CA GLN A 341 -2.35 -10.45 -8.94
C GLN A 341 -2.09 -9.23 -9.84
N HIS A 342 -1.58 -9.41 -11.06
CA HIS A 342 -1.34 -8.29 -11.99
C HIS A 342 -2.64 -7.59 -12.38
N ARG A 343 -3.70 -8.36 -12.59
CA ARG A 343 -5.03 -7.84 -12.93
C ARG A 343 -5.60 -7.03 -11.79
N LEU A 344 -5.59 -7.56 -10.57
CA LEU A 344 -6.10 -6.86 -9.40
C LEU A 344 -5.30 -5.59 -9.08
N TYR A 345 -3.98 -5.70 -8.97
CA TYR A 345 -3.15 -4.53 -8.63
C TYR A 345 -3.07 -3.47 -9.73
N GLY A 346 -3.31 -3.85 -10.99
CA GLY A 346 -3.46 -2.89 -12.07
C GLY A 346 -4.64 -1.93 -11.87
N TYR A 347 -5.69 -2.35 -11.16
CA TYR A 347 -6.83 -1.50 -10.81
C TYR A 347 -6.54 -0.50 -9.68
N ALA A 348 -5.46 -0.64 -8.91
CA ALA A 348 -5.25 0.16 -7.69
C ALA A 348 -5.30 1.68 -7.93
N ASN A 349 -4.83 2.15 -9.09
CA ASN A 349 -4.86 3.57 -9.50
C ASN A 349 -5.89 3.86 -10.59
N SER A 350 -6.65 2.87 -11.03
CA SER A 350 -7.68 3.07 -12.04
C SER A 350 -8.89 3.80 -11.45
N PRO A 351 -9.49 4.76 -12.18
CA PRO A 351 -10.77 5.36 -11.79
C PRO A 351 -11.89 4.32 -11.74
N TYR A 352 -11.72 3.19 -12.42
CA TYR A 352 -12.72 2.11 -12.50
C TYR A 352 -12.64 1.11 -11.35
N LYS A 353 -11.75 1.30 -10.35
CA LYS A 353 -11.59 0.36 -9.23
C LYS A 353 -12.86 0.14 -8.40
N ALA A 354 -13.73 1.17 -8.32
CA ALA A 354 -14.98 1.14 -7.55
C ALA A 354 -16.23 0.90 -8.42
N THR A 355 -16.12 1.01 -9.75
CA THR A 355 -17.26 0.93 -10.66
C THR A 355 -17.25 -0.29 -11.58
N ASN A 356 -16.08 -0.91 -11.79
CA ASN A 356 -16.00 -2.19 -12.49
C ASN A 356 -16.19 -3.35 -11.53
N CYS A 357 -16.68 -4.48 -12.06
CA CYS A 357 -16.69 -5.76 -11.39
C CYS A 357 -15.72 -6.72 -12.07
N ILE A 358 -14.96 -7.46 -11.28
CA ILE A 358 -14.06 -8.52 -11.76
C ILE A 358 -14.54 -9.90 -11.31
N PRO A 359 -14.46 -10.91 -12.17
CA PRO A 359 -14.86 -12.27 -11.80
C PRO A 359 -13.83 -12.90 -10.85
N VAL A 360 -14.31 -13.61 -9.85
CA VAL A 360 -13.50 -14.27 -8.82
C VAL A 360 -13.95 -15.72 -8.63
N VAL A 361 -12.98 -16.62 -8.47
CA VAL A 361 -13.18 -17.96 -7.95
C VAL A 361 -12.46 -18.08 -6.62
N ALA A 362 -13.21 -18.29 -5.54
CA ALA A 362 -12.70 -18.34 -4.18
C ALA A 362 -12.80 -19.74 -3.59
N PHE A 363 -11.67 -20.27 -3.14
CA PHE A 363 -11.60 -21.44 -2.27
C PHE A 363 -11.58 -20.99 -0.81
N ILE A 364 -11.91 -21.88 0.12
CA ILE A 364 -11.98 -21.57 1.54
C ILE A 364 -11.00 -22.45 2.31
N ASN A 365 -10.16 -21.84 3.12
CA ASN A 365 -9.22 -22.53 4.03
C ASN A 365 -8.33 -23.59 3.35
N LEU A 366 -7.93 -23.36 2.08
CA LEU A 366 -6.91 -24.21 1.46
C LEU A 366 -5.61 -24.14 2.26
N GLN A 367 -5.05 -25.32 2.53
CA GLN A 367 -3.72 -25.39 3.12
C GLN A 367 -2.68 -24.74 2.20
N ARG A 368 -1.62 -24.25 2.76
CA ARG A 368 -0.56 -23.54 2.02
C ARG A 368 0.01 -24.36 0.88
N THR A 369 0.27 -25.64 1.11
CA THR A 369 0.75 -26.59 0.08
C THR A 369 -0.22 -26.74 -1.09
N GLN A 370 -1.52 -26.70 -0.83
CA GLN A 370 -2.57 -26.76 -1.86
C GLN A 370 -2.60 -25.47 -2.69
N GLN A 371 -2.47 -24.31 -2.05
CA GLN A 371 -2.38 -23.02 -2.75
C GLN A 371 -1.17 -22.98 -3.69
N VAL A 372 0.00 -23.45 -3.22
CA VAL A 372 1.23 -23.54 -4.04
C VAL A 372 1.04 -24.48 -5.22
N LYS A 373 0.49 -25.68 -5.00
CA LYS A 373 0.20 -26.65 -6.06
C LYS A 373 -0.73 -26.05 -7.12
N LEU A 374 -1.81 -25.40 -6.69
CA LEU A 374 -2.78 -24.78 -7.60
C LEU A 374 -2.12 -23.65 -8.42
N PHE A 375 -1.31 -22.81 -7.78
CA PHE A 375 -0.54 -21.78 -8.46
C PHE A 375 0.39 -22.36 -9.54
N MET A 376 1.13 -23.42 -9.21
CA MET A 376 2.04 -24.09 -10.15
C MET A 376 1.26 -24.67 -11.33
N GLN A 377 0.20 -25.43 -11.08
CA GLN A 377 -0.63 -26.03 -12.13
C GLN A 377 -1.21 -25.01 -13.09
N ILE A 378 -1.70 -23.87 -12.59
CA ILE A 378 -2.22 -22.78 -13.43
C ILE A 378 -1.11 -22.21 -14.32
N ASN A 379 0.06 -21.94 -13.76
CA ASN A 379 1.14 -21.29 -14.51
C ASN A 379 1.90 -22.24 -15.47
N GLU A 380 2.06 -23.51 -15.11
CA GLU A 380 2.73 -24.51 -15.96
C GLU A 380 1.90 -24.88 -17.19
N ASN A 381 0.58 -24.89 -17.07
CA ASN A 381 -0.33 -25.21 -18.15
C ASN A 381 -0.67 -24.02 -19.07
N GLN A 382 -0.26 -22.80 -18.72
CA GLN A 382 -0.43 -21.61 -19.56
C GLN A 382 0.68 -21.52 -20.62
N LYS A 383 0.43 -22.08 -21.81
CA LYS A 383 1.30 -21.86 -22.97
C LYS A 383 1.01 -20.49 -23.57
N ALA A 384 2.06 -19.70 -23.80
CA ALA A 384 1.92 -18.44 -24.55
C ALA A 384 1.43 -18.75 -25.99
N VAL A 385 0.47 -17.94 -26.46
CA VAL A 385 0.04 -18.03 -27.89
C VAL A 385 1.27 -17.76 -28.77
N PRO A 386 1.63 -18.66 -29.68
CA PRO A 386 2.77 -18.47 -30.58
C PRO A 386 2.68 -17.13 -31.30
N LYS A 387 3.81 -16.44 -31.46
CA LYS A 387 3.86 -15.13 -32.12
C LYS A 387 3.21 -15.12 -33.50
N ASN A 388 3.45 -16.18 -34.27
CA ASN A 388 2.87 -16.34 -35.61
C ASN A 388 1.34 -16.41 -35.58
N LEU A 389 0.78 -17.25 -34.68
CA LEU A 389 -0.68 -17.36 -34.53
C LEU A 389 -1.30 -16.03 -34.08
N ARG A 390 -0.66 -15.32 -33.14
CA ARG A 390 -1.13 -14.01 -32.72
C ARG A 390 -1.11 -12.97 -33.85
N ASN A 391 -0.06 -13.00 -34.69
CA ASN A 391 0.02 -12.09 -35.84
C ASN A 391 -1.06 -12.44 -36.88
N THR A 392 -1.31 -13.73 -37.14
CA THR A 392 -2.38 -14.18 -38.03
C THR A 392 -3.75 -13.72 -37.53
N LEU A 393 -4.06 -13.97 -36.22
CA LEU A 393 -5.34 -13.55 -35.63
C LEU A 393 -5.52 -12.02 -35.66
N ASN A 394 -4.44 -11.25 -35.41
CA ASN A 394 -4.50 -9.80 -35.52
C ASN A 394 -4.74 -9.35 -36.98
N SER A 395 -4.10 -9.99 -37.95
CA SER A 395 -4.36 -9.77 -39.38
C SER A 395 -5.83 -10.04 -39.72
N ASP A 396 -6.37 -11.16 -39.28
CA ASP A 396 -7.75 -11.54 -39.56
C ASP A 396 -8.76 -10.56 -38.95
N LEU A 397 -8.51 -10.11 -37.72
CA LEU A 397 -9.36 -9.11 -37.05
C LEU A 397 -9.30 -7.74 -37.70
N LEU A 398 -8.11 -7.32 -38.17
CA LEU A 398 -7.91 -6.00 -38.79
C LEU A 398 -8.34 -6.00 -40.25
N TRP A 399 -8.38 -7.17 -40.94
CA TRP A 399 -8.87 -7.29 -42.29
C TRP A 399 -10.34 -6.89 -42.44
N ASN A 400 -11.13 -7.10 -41.41
CA ASN A 400 -12.55 -6.68 -41.33
C ASN A 400 -12.74 -5.26 -40.77
N SER A 401 -11.63 -4.52 -40.52
CA SER A 401 -11.70 -3.14 -40.03
C SER A 401 -12.06 -2.19 -41.20
N GLU A 402 -13.03 -1.32 -41.00
CA GLU A 402 -13.37 -0.24 -41.93
C GLU A 402 -12.27 0.85 -42.00
N ASN A 403 -11.27 0.75 -41.14
CA ASN A 403 -10.18 1.74 -41.05
C ASN A 403 -9.03 1.40 -41.98
N LEU A 404 -8.97 2.08 -43.14
CA LEU A 404 -7.94 1.90 -44.18
C LEU A 404 -6.51 2.05 -43.64
N THR A 405 -6.28 2.89 -42.62
CA THR A 405 -4.98 3.14 -42.02
C THR A 405 -4.48 1.93 -41.23
N GLU A 406 -5.36 1.15 -40.63
CA GLU A 406 -5.03 -0.09 -39.93
C GLU A 406 -4.76 -1.22 -40.89
N GLN A 407 -5.50 -1.31 -41.99
CA GLN A 407 -5.26 -2.30 -43.07
C GLN A 407 -3.90 -2.12 -43.72
N ILE A 408 -3.42 -0.87 -43.94
CA ILE A 408 -2.12 -0.56 -44.52
C ILE A 408 -0.95 -0.98 -43.61
N LYS A 409 -1.10 -0.95 -42.30
CA LYS A 409 -0.07 -1.40 -41.33
C LYS A 409 0.16 -2.91 -41.38
N ILE A 410 -0.81 -3.71 -41.80
CA ILE A 410 -0.71 -5.17 -41.92
C ILE A 410 0.12 -5.56 -43.17
N GLY A 411 -0.04 -4.84 -44.25
CA GLY A 411 0.71 -5.12 -45.52
C GLY A 411 2.20 -4.81 -45.44
N ARG A 412 2.73 -4.23 -44.36
CA ARG A 412 4.13 -3.89 -44.13
C ARG A 412 4.82 -4.72 -43.05
N ALA A 413 4.17 -5.71 -42.45
CA ALA A 413 4.70 -6.66 -41.47
C ALA A 413 4.88 -8.04 -42.06
#